data_fb56a13d16abe027d2dc44808cebe8b1
#
_entry.id   fb56a13d16abe027d2dc44808cebe8b1
#
_cell.length_a   1.000
_cell.length_b   1.000
_cell.length_c   1.000
_cell.angle_alpha   90.00
_cell.angle_beta   90.00
_cell.angle_gamma   90.00
#
_symmetry.space_group_name_H-M   'P 1'
#
loop_
_entity.id
_entity.type
_entity.pdbx_description
1 polymer ?
#
loop_
_entity_poly.entity_id
_entity_poly.type
_entity_poly.pdbx_seq_one_letter_code
_entity_poly.pdbx_strand_id
1 'polypeptide(L)'
;MANLKSLAKDTAIYGLSSIAGRFINYLLVPIQTTAFVASGGQYGVVTNIYAYTALLLVILTYGMETTFFRYVNKTEENPQTVYSTVLISVGATAALFVALVFSFLPQIATFMKYPDHQSWVAVMFVCVAIDAFKCIPFAYLRYKKKAIKFAALQLVNIVLNIVLNLLYLIVLPALKLNPFGLYDAQFTLDVGMVFYINLICTAVVLLCFWRELTGFRWRFDVQLWRRMLRYAMPLLVLGIAGILNQTLDKIIFPYLYDGADEKTQLGIYGAATKIAMIMAMITQAFR
;
A
#
# COMPACT_ATOMS: atom_id res chain seq x y z
N MET A 1 -25.07 -23.46 14.69
CA MET A 1 -23.62 -23.68 14.94
C MET A 1 -22.86 -23.34 13.68
N ALA A 2 -22.04 -22.29 13.70
CA ALA A 2 -21.16 -22.02 12.56
C ALA A 2 -20.26 -23.26 12.36
N ASN A 3 -20.26 -23.81 11.16
CA ASN A 3 -19.53 -25.04 10.87
C ASN A 3 -18.03 -24.72 11.05
N LEU A 4 -17.40 -25.28 12.06
CA LEU A 4 -15.97 -25.04 12.41
C LEU A 4 -15.06 -25.22 11.18
N LYS A 5 -15.41 -26.15 10.30
CA LYS A 5 -14.73 -26.38 9.02
C LYS A 5 -14.84 -25.18 8.06
N SER A 6 -16.00 -24.52 7.99
CA SER A 6 -16.19 -23.31 7.16
C SER A 6 -15.37 -22.14 7.71
N LEU A 7 -15.39 -21.94 9.02
CA LEU A 7 -14.60 -20.89 9.66
C LEU A 7 -13.10 -21.11 9.48
N ALA A 8 -12.62 -22.34 9.67
CA ALA A 8 -11.22 -22.67 9.43
C ALA A 8 -10.80 -22.49 7.97
N LYS A 9 -11.67 -22.88 7.02
CA LYS A 9 -11.43 -22.69 5.59
C LYS A 9 -11.34 -21.20 5.23
N ASP A 10 -12.27 -20.38 5.70
CA ASP A 10 -12.27 -18.93 5.40
C ASP A 10 -11.03 -18.26 6.03
N THR A 11 -10.70 -18.58 7.29
CA THR A 11 -9.50 -18.07 7.96
C THR A 11 -8.22 -18.47 7.21
N ALA A 12 -8.13 -19.73 6.75
CA ALA A 12 -7.01 -20.19 5.96
C ALA A 12 -6.90 -19.44 4.62
N ILE A 13 -8.01 -19.20 3.91
CA ILE A 13 -8.00 -18.45 2.65
C ILE A 13 -7.54 -17.00 2.89
N TYR A 14 -8.05 -16.31 3.90
CA TYR A 14 -7.64 -14.94 4.23
C TYR A 14 -6.17 -14.86 4.67
N GLY A 15 -5.73 -15.75 5.54
CA GLY A 15 -4.35 -15.79 6.03
C GLY A 15 -3.37 -16.14 4.92
N LEU A 16 -3.65 -17.24 4.18
CA LEU A 16 -2.76 -17.72 3.12
C LEU A 16 -2.62 -16.72 1.97
N SER A 17 -3.73 -16.08 1.54
CA SER A 17 -3.67 -15.07 0.49
C SER A 17 -2.86 -13.84 0.90
N SER A 18 -2.95 -13.42 2.16
CA SER A 18 -2.19 -12.29 2.69
C SER A 18 -0.69 -12.62 2.85
N ILE A 19 -0.36 -13.81 3.33
CA ILE A 19 1.03 -14.28 3.49
C ILE A 19 1.66 -14.53 2.12
N ALA A 20 0.97 -15.25 1.23
CA ALA A 20 1.44 -15.51 -0.12
C ALA A 20 1.72 -14.20 -0.86
N GLY A 21 0.84 -13.21 -0.73
CA GLY A 21 1.04 -11.90 -1.32
C GLY A 21 2.33 -11.21 -0.89
N ARG A 22 2.62 -11.24 0.39
CA ARG A 22 3.87 -10.68 0.92
C ARG A 22 5.07 -11.47 0.43
N PHE A 23 5.01 -12.80 0.51
CA PHE A 23 6.11 -13.67 0.09
C PHE A 23 6.46 -13.50 -1.40
N ILE A 24 5.44 -13.42 -2.27
CA ILE A 24 5.64 -13.25 -3.71
C ILE A 24 6.22 -11.87 -4.01
N ASN A 25 5.78 -10.80 -3.32
CA ASN A 25 6.40 -9.48 -3.45
C ASN A 25 7.88 -9.47 -3.02
N TYR A 26 8.32 -10.33 -2.12
CA TYR A 26 9.74 -10.47 -1.79
C TYR A 26 10.58 -11.02 -2.94
N LEU A 27 9.99 -11.82 -3.83
CA LEU A 27 10.70 -12.31 -5.02
C LEU A 27 11.06 -11.19 -6.01
N LEU A 28 10.37 -10.06 -5.96
CA LEU A 28 10.75 -8.87 -6.75
C LEU A 28 12.00 -8.17 -6.21
N VAL A 29 12.34 -8.33 -4.93
CA VAL A 29 13.48 -7.63 -4.33
C VAL A 29 14.81 -7.97 -5.01
N PRO A 30 15.20 -9.25 -5.19
CA PRO A 30 16.41 -9.60 -5.91
C PRO A 30 16.44 -9.04 -7.34
N ILE A 31 15.28 -9.08 -8.01
CA ILE A 31 15.17 -8.60 -9.39
C ILE A 31 15.35 -7.08 -9.46
N GLN A 32 14.66 -6.33 -8.59
CA GLN A 32 14.79 -4.88 -8.52
C GLN A 32 16.18 -4.44 -8.06
N THR A 33 16.76 -5.10 -7.07
CA THR A 33 18.12 -4.77 -6.61
C THR A 33 19.15 -5.01 -7.70
N THR A 34 19.09 -6.12 -8.42
CA THR A 34 20.00 -6.42 -9.53
C THR A 34 19.83 -5.43 -10.68
N ALA A 35 18.59 -5.13 -11.07
CA ALA A 35 18.28 -4.21 -12.15
C ALA A 35 18.73 -2.77 -11.85
N PHE A 36 18.56 -2.31 -10.61
CA PHE A 36 18.88 -0.95 -10.22
C PHE A 36 20.31 -0.76 -9.65
N VAL A 37 21.11 -1.79 -9.47
CA VAL A 37 22.53 -1.68 -9.15
C VAL A 37 23.28 -1.00 -10.31
N ALA A 38 22.95 -1.38 -11.55
CA ALA A 38 23.55 -0.75 -12.74
C ALA A 38 23.19 0.74 -12.90
N SER A 39 22.12 1.20 -12.26
CA SER A 39 21.61 2.59 -12.32
C SER A 39 22.06 3.45 -11.12
N GLY A 40 23.19 3.12 -10.46
CA GLY A 40 23.73 3.98 -9.41
C GLY A 40 22.94 4.00 -8.10
N GLY A 41 22.42 2.86 -7.65
CA GLY A 41 21.84 2.73 -6.31
C GLY A 41 20.38 3.21 -6.18
N GLN A 42 19.64 3.33 -7.28
CA GLN A 42 18.24 3.83 -7.29
C GLN A 42 17.27 2.98 -6.46
N TYR A 43 17.67 1.77 -6.04
CA TYR A 43 16.84 0.95 -5.13
C TYR A 43 16.65 1.61 -3.75
N GLY A 44 17.58 2.47 -3.31
CA GLY A 44 17.42 3.29 -2.12
C GLY A 44 16.23 4.25 -2.21
N VAL A 45 15.99 4.81 -3.41
CA VAL A 45 14.82 5.66 -3.69
C VAL A 45 13.53 4.89 -3.47
N VAL A 46 13.46 3.64 -3.98
CA VAL A 46 12.30 2.75 -3.75
C VAL A 46 12.10 2.55 -2.25
N THR A 47 13.16 2.20 -1.53
CA THR A 47 13.12 1.94 -0.09
C THR A 47 12.61 3.15 0.70
N ASN A 48 13.12 4.35 0.39
CA ASN A 48 12.75 5.59 1.06
C ASN A 48 11.29 5.98 0.78
N ILE A 49 10.88 6.05 -0.48
CA ILE A 49 9.52 6.45 -0.85
C ILE A 49 8.49 5.47 -0.28
N TYR A 50 8.75 4.15 -0.33
CA TYR A 50 7.84 3.17 0.30
C TYR A 50 7.78 3.30 1.83
N ALA A 51 8.83 3.76 2.50
CA ALA A 51 8.79 4.03 3.94
C ALA A 51 7.83 5.20 4.26
N TYR A 52 7.87 6.29 3.48
CA TYR A 52 6.90 7.38 3.60
C TYR A 52 5.48 6.91 3.32
N THR A 53 5.25 6.14 2.24
CA THR A 53 3.91 5.67 1.90
C THR A 53 3.34 4.72 2.95
N ALA A 54 4.16 3.89 3.59
CA ALA A 54 3.73 3.02 4.68
C ALA A 54 3.26 3.82 5.90
N LEU A 55 3.97 4.89 6.27
CA LEU A 55 3.57 5.79 7.34
C LEU A 55 2.26 6.51 6.99
N LEU A 56 2.17 7.07 5.78
CA LEU A 56 0.98 7.79 5.30
C LEU A 56 -0.25 6.88 5.22
N LEU A 57 -0.09 5.61 4.84
CA LEU A 57 -1.19 4.65 4.80
C LEU A 57 -1.82 4.47 6.19
N VAL A 58 -1.02 4.36 7.25
CA VAL A 58 -1.52 4.25 8.62
C VAL A 58 -2.25 5.53 9.05
N ILE A 59 -1.70 6.71 8.69
CA ILE A 59 -2.33 8.01 8.99
C ILE A 59 -3.66 8.14 8.25
N LEU A 60 -3.73 7.79 6.96
CA LEU A 60 -4.93 7.94 6.14
C LEU A 60 -6.03 6.91 6.46
N THR A 61 -5.66 5.74 6.97
CA THR A 61 -6.64 4.74 7.41
C THR A 61 -7.10 4.97 8.84
N TYR A 62 -6.32 5.69 9.64
CA TYR A 62 -6.56 6.10 11.04
C TYR A 62 -7.38 5.09 11.88
N GLY A 63 -7.07 3.80 11.74
CA GLY A 63 -7.71 2.73 12.49
C GLY A 63 -9.17 2.45 12.12
N MET A 64 -9.71 3.04 11.03
CA MET A 64 -11.10 2.89 10.62
C MET A 64 -11.46 1.48 10.18
N GLU A 65 -10.51 0.69 9.72
CA GLU A 65 -10.75 -0.73 9.40
C GLU A 65 -11.14 -1.52 10.66
N THR A 66 -10.37 -1.40 11.73
CA THR A 66 -10.67 -2.05 13.03
C THR A 66 -11.96 -1.49 13.64
N THR A 67 -12.15 -0.19 13.51
CA THR A 67 -13.36 0.51 13.98
C THR A 67 -14.59 0.00 13.23
N PHE A 68 -14.50 -0.18 11.91
CA PHE A 68 -15.58 -0.76 11.11
C PHE A 68 -15.99 -2.12 11.64
N PHE A 69 -15.07 -3.05 11.87
CA PHE A 69 -15.39 -4.39 12.41
C PHE A 69 -16.04 -4.32 13.78
N ARG A 70 -15.60 -3.43 14.65
CA ARG A 70 -16.21 -3.27 15.96
C ARG A 70 -17.67 -2.83 15.86
N TYR A 71 -17.96 -1.81 15.06
CA TYR A 71 -19.29 -1.22 14.99
C TYR A 71 -20.26 -2.04 14.13
N VAL A 72 -19.81 -2.68 13.07
CA VAL A 72 -20.67 -3.53 12.24
C VAL A 72 -21.13 -4.81 12.95
N ASN A 73 -20.36 -5.28 13.94
CA ASN A 73 -20.72 -6.44 14.75
C ASN A 73 -21.56 -6.09 15.99
N LYS A 74 -21.75 -4.80 16.30
CA LYS A 74 -22.71 -4.37 17.32
C LYS A 74 -24.13 -4.48 16.76
N THR A 75 -25.00 -5.09 17.53
CA THR A 75 -26.40 -5.39 17.12
C THR A 75 -27.29 -4.17 16.94
N GLU A 76 -26.89 -3.01 17.47
CA GLU A 76 -27.69 -1.78 17.47
C GLU A 76 -27.52 -0.92 16.21
N GLU A 77 -26.46 -1.15 15.43
CA GLU A 77 -26.11 -0.32 14.27
C GLU A 77 -26.44 -1.02 12.95
N ASN A 78 -27.00 -0.26 12.00
CA ASN A 78 -27.23 -0.80 10.66
C ASN A 78 -25.91 -0.97 9.91
N PRO A 79 -25.54 -2.19 9.51
CA PRO A 79 -24.25 -2.47 8.85
C PRO A 79 -24.00 -1.65 7.59
N GLN A 80 -25.04 -1.31 6.83
CA GLN A 80 -24.92 -0.48 5.64
C GLN A 80 -24.58 0.97 5.98
N THR A 81 -25.18 1.51 7.05
CA THR A 81 -24.89 2.87 7.53
C THR A 81 -23.47 2.95 8.08
N VAL A 82 -23.01 1.92 8.83
CA VAL A 82 -21.63 1.84 9.32
C VAL A 82 -20.66 1.84 8.13
N TYR A 83 -20.89 0.97 7.14
CA TYR A 83 -20.04 0.88 5.95
C TYR A 83 -20.01 2.20 5.17
N SER A 84 -21.15 2.78 4.89
CA SER A 84 -21.26 4.05 4.16
C SER A 84 -20.55 5.21 4.89
N THR A 85 -20.77 5.33 6.22
CA THR A 85 -20.16 6.37 7.04
C THR A 85 -18.62 6.28 7.03
N VAL A 86 -18.08 5.07 7.19
CA VAL A 86 -16.62 4.84 7.17
C VAL A 86 -16.05 5.09 5.78
N LEU A 87 -16.70 4.60 4.73
CA LEU A 87 -16.24 4.75 3.36
C LEU A 87 -16.20 6.23 2.94
N ILE A 88 -17.24 7.01 3.28
CA ILE A 88 -17.28 8.45 3.02
C ILE A 88 -16.17 9.16 3.82
N SER A 89 -15.99 8.79 5.09
CA SER A 89 -14.98 9.41 5.96
C SER A 89 -13.56 9.21 5.40
N VAL A 90 -13.19 7.95 5.10
CA VAL A 90 -11.86 7.64 4.55
C VAL A 90 -11.70 8.20 3.14
N GLY A 91 -12.76 8.17 2.33
CA GLY A 91 -12.74 8.76 0.99
C GLY A 91 -12.54 10.28 1.02
N ALA A 92 -13.20 10.99 1.91
CA ALA A 92 -13.05 12.43 2.08
C ALA A 92 -11.64 12.80 2.57
N THR A 93 -11.08 12.06 3.54
CA THR A 93 -9.71 12.31 4.02
C THR A 93 -8.67 11.98 2.95
N ALA A 94 -8.86 10.91 2.18
CA ALA A 94 -7.98 10.56 1.05
C ALA A 94 -8.04 11.63 -0.06
N ALA A 95 -9.23 12.11 -0.42
CA ALA A 95 -9.39 13.18 -1.41
C ALA A 95 -8.77 14.49 -0.95
N LEU A 96 -8.99 14.88 0.31
CA LEU A 96 -8.36 16.06 0.91
C LEU A 96 -6.82 15.95 0.91
N PHE A 97 -6.31 14.77 1.28
CA PHE A 97 -4.87 14.50 1.24
C PHE A 97 -4.30 14.69 -0.17
N VAL A 98 -4.93 14.12 -1.19
CA VAL A 98 -4.51 14.26 -2.58
C VAL A 98 -4.53 15.74 -3.00
N ALA A 99 -5.58 16.49 -2.66
CA ALA A 99 -5.67 17.93 -2.95
C ALA A 99 -4.52 18.70 -2.29
N LEU A 100 -4.21 18.43 -1.03
CA LEU A 100 -3.09 19.04 -0.31
C LEU A 100 -1.73 18.68 -0.94
N VAL A 101 -1.55 17.40 -1.30
CA VAL A 101 -0.31 16.96 -1.97
C VAL A 101 -0.08 17.71 -3.26
N PHE A 102 -1.10 17.84 -4.13
CA PHE A 102 -0.94 18.59 -5.39
C PHE A 102 -0.74 20.09 -5.17
N SER A 103 -1.33 20.67 -4.13
CA SER A 103 -1.14 22.08 -3.78
C SER A 103 0.27 22.41 -3.29
N PHE A 104 0.92 21.45 -2.61
CA PHE A 104 2.24 21.63 -2.01
C PHE A 104 3.30 20.67 -2.58
N LEU A 105 3.08 20.15 -3.78
CA LEU A 105 3.94 19.12 -4.37
C LEU A 105 5.42 19.53 -4.46
N PRO A 106 5.79 20.73 -4.94
CA PRO A 106 7.20 21.13 -5.01
C PRO A 106 7.87 21.17 -3.63
N GLN A 107 7.15 21.68 -2.61
CA GLN A 107 7.66 21.76 -1.24
C GLN A 107 7.85 20.36 -0.62
N ILE A 108 6.88 19.48 -0.83
CA ILE A 108 6.93 18.10 -0.33
C ILE A 108 8.09 17.35 -1.02
N ALA A 109 8.23 17.47 -2.34
CA ALA A 109 9.31 16.82 -3.08
C ALA A 109 10.69 17.32 -2.65
N THR A 110 10.83 18.63 -2.42
CA THR A 110 12.07 19.22 -1.90
C THR A 110 12.36 18.71 -0.49
N PHE A 111 11.35 18.68 0.38
CA PHE A 111 11.50 18.11 1.73
C PHE A 111 11.96 16.65 1.68
N MET A 112 11.41 15.85 0.79
CA MET A 112 11.79 14.44 0.62
C MET A 112 13.14 14.25 -0.12
N LYS A 113 13.83 15.32 -0.51
CA LYS A 113 15.06 15.30 -1.32
C LYS A 113 14.88 14.76 -2.75
N TYR A 114 13.68 14.94 -3.34
CA TYR A 114 13.38 14.58 -4.73
C TYR A 114 12.83 15.77 -5.54
N PRO A 115 13.46 16.96 -5.54
CA PRO A 115 12.93 18.15 -6.24
C PRO A 115 12.77 17.95 -7.74
N ASP A 116 13.69 17.16 -8.37
CA ASP A 116 13.70 16.90 -9.81
C ASP A 116 12.73 15.77 -10.22
N HIS A 117 12.19 15.04 -9.25
CA HIS A 117 11.33 13.87 -9.47
C HIS A 117 9.98 14.00 -8.76
N GLN A 118 9.35 15.16 -8.87
CA GLN A 118 8.06 15.45 -8.24
C GLN A 118 6.96 14.45 -8.64
N SER A 119 7.03 13.94 -9.87
CA SER A 119 6.08 12.93 -10.38
C SER A 119 6.12 11.62 -9.58
N TRP A 120 7.28 11.18 -9.10
CA TRP A 120 7.40 9.96 -8.29
C TRP A 120 6.66 10.11 -6.96
N VAL A 121 6.82 11.28 -6.31
CA VAL A 121 6.15 11.60 -5.06
C VAL A 121 4.64 11.69 -5.28
N ALA A 122 4.19 12.42 -6.31
CA ALA A 122 2.78 12.56 -6.65
C ALA A 122 2.11 11.21 -6.90
N VAL A 123 2.71 10.37 -7.74
CA VAL A 123 2.18 9.04 -8.11
C VAL A 123 2.05 8.16 -6.87
N MET A 124 3.07 8.10 -6.03
CA MET A 124 3.05 7.24 -4.84
C MET A 124 2.08 7.75 -3.76
N PHE A 125 1.89 9.07 -3.65
CA PHE A 125 0.93 9.62 -2.69
C PHE A 125 -0.52 9.45 -3.16
N VAL A 126 -0.77 9.52 -4.48
CA VAL A 126 -2.07 9.11 -5.05
C VAL A 126 -2.29 7.61 -4.83
N CYS A 127 -1.27 6.79 -5.05
CA CYS A 127 -1.35 5.35 -4.81
C CYS A 127 -1.75 5.05 -3.36
N VAL A 128 -1.10 5.67 -2.37
CA VAL A 128 -1.43 5.46 -0.96
C VAL A 128 -2.83 5.95 -0.58
N ALA A 129 -3.30 7.03 -1.20
CA ALA A 129 -4.66 7.52 -0.99
C ALA A 129 -5.71 6.50 -1.47
N ILE A 130 -5.48 5.90 -2.65
CA ILE A 130 -6.33 4.83 -3.18
C ILE A 130 -6.24 3.58 -2.30
N ASP A 131 -5.05 3.22 -1.82
CA ASP A 131 -4.85 2.07 -0.93
C ASP A 131 -5.58 2.25 0.40
N ALA A 132 -5.54 3.45 0.99
CA ALA A 132 -6.29 3.79 2.18
C ALA A 132 -7.81 3.69 1.94
N PHE A 133 -8.29 4.19 0.80
CA PHE A 133 -9.71 4.11 0.47
C PHE A 133 -10.17 2.65 0.29
N LYS A 134 -9.42 1.84 -0.47
CA LYS A 134 -9.83 0.46 -0.76
C LYS A 134 -9.70 -0.49 0.44
N CYS A 135 -9.03 -0.10 1.55
CA CYS A 135 -9.00 -0.93 2.75
C CYS A 135 -10.41 -1.18 3.32
N ILE A 136 -11.34 -0.23 3.16
CA ILE A 136 -12.73 -0.35 3.64
C ILE A 136 -13.56 -1.34 2.80
N PRO A 137 -13.58 -1.29 1.45
CA PRO A 137 -14.16 -2.36 0.63
C PRO A 137 -13.58 -3.75 0.94
N PHE A 138 -12.26 -3.86 1.16
CA PHE A 138 -11.66 -5.13 1.59
C PHE A 138 -12.17 -5.59 2.95
N ALA A 139 -12.30 -4.69 3.93
CA ALA A 139 -12.90 -5.00 5.23
C ALA A 139 -14.37 -5.45 5.08
N TYR A 140 -15.13 -4.81 4.19
CA TYR A 140 -16.50 -5.18 3.91
C TYR A 140 -16.64 -6.58 3.29
N LEU A 141 -15.74 -6.97 2.37
CA LEU A 141 -15.70 -8.33 1.85
C LEU A 141 -15.47 -9.37 2.95
N ARG A 142 -14.57 -9.07 3.91
CA ARG A 142 -14.33 -9.95 5.06
C ARG A 142 -15.57 -10.05 5.96
N TYR A 143 -16.23 -8.92 6.25
CA TYR A 143 -17.48 -8.92 6.99
C TYR A 143 -18.58 -9.76 6.31
N LYS A 144 -18.72 -9.63 4.98
CA LYS A 144 -19.66 -10.42 4.17
C LYS A 144 -19.23 -11.87 3.93
N LYS A 145 -18.11 -12.32 4.51
CA LYS A 145 -17.55 -13.67 4.35
C LYS A 145 -17.29 -14.04 2.88
N LYS A 146 -16.97 -13.06 2.04
CA LYS A 146 -16.63 -13.26 0.62
C LYS A 146 -15.13 -13.54 0.45
N ALA A 147 -14.64 -14.63 1.11
CA ALA A 147 -13.22 -14.97 1.17
C ALA A 147 -12.58 -15.14 -0.20
N ILE A 148 -13.27 -15.80 -1.14
CA ILE A 148 -12.76 -16.06 -2.49
C ILE A 148 -12.56 -14.73 -3.26
N LYS A 149 -13.53 -13.81 -3.20
CA LYS A 149 -13.40 -12.51 -3.87
C LYS A 149 -12.26 -11.69 -3.26
N PHE A 150 -12.15 -11.68 -1.93
CA PHE A 150 -11.04 -11.04 -1.23
C PHE A 150 -9.69 -11.57 -1.71
N ALA A 151 -9.50 -12.90 -1.67
CA ALA A 151 -8.28 -13.55 -2.11
C ALA A 151 -7.97 -13.30 -3.59
N ALA A 152 -8.99 -13.39 -4.46
CA ALA A 152 -8.83 -13.13 -5.88
C ALA A 152 -8.34 -11.70 -6.16
N LEU A 153 -8.92 -10.67 -5.52
CA LEU A 153 -8.48 -9.29 -5.69
C LEU A 153 -7.07 -9.03 -5.16
N GLN A 154 -6.70 -9.66 -4.04
CA GLN A 154 -5.34 -9.62 -3.53
C GLN A 154 -4.35 -10.27 -4.52
N LEU A 155 -4.68 -11.46 -5.04
CA LEU A 155 -3.85 -12.15 -6.01
C LEU A 155 -3.74 -11.37 -7.33
N VAL A 156 -4.83 -10.78 -7.83
CA VAL A 156 -4.80 -9.93 -9.02
C VAL A 156 -3.80 -8.78 -8.84
N ASN A 157 -3.85 -8.09 -7.70
CA ASN A 157 -2.91 -7.00 -7.42
C ASN A 157 -1.46 -7.48 -7.46
N ILE A 158 -1.18 -8.61 -6.81
CA ILE A 158 0.17 -9.17 -6.70
C ILE A 158 0.69 -9.66 -8.05
N VAL A 159 -0.11 -10.49 -8.74
CA VAL A 159 0.27 -11.06 -10.03
C VAL A 159 0.47 -9.95 -11.06
N LEU A 160 -0.45 -8.98 -11.12
CA LEU A 160 -0.32 -7.85 -12.03
C LEU A 160 0.94 -7.04 -11.75
N ASN A 161 1.23 -6.76 -10.46
CA ASN A 161 2.44 -6.03 -10.06
C ASN A 161 3.71 -6.78 -10.49
N ILE A 162 3.76 -8.09 -10.25
CA ILE A 162 4.92 -8.91 -10.64
C ILE A 162 5.07 -8.97 -12.14
N VAL A 163 3.99 -9.28 -12.87
CA VAL A 163 4.03 -9.41 -14.33
C VAL A 163 4.50 -8.10 -14.97
N LEU A 164 3.95 -6.96 -14.55
CA LEU A 164 4.35 -5.65 -15.09
C LEU A 164 5.80 -5.29 -14.73
N ASN A 165 6.25 -5.58 -13.50
CA ASN A 165 7.64 -5.36 -13.12
C ASN A 165 8.60 -6.26 -13.91
N LEU A 166 8.30 -7.56 -14.06
CA LEU A 166 9.13 -8.48 -14.86
C LEU A 166 9.17 -8.06 -16.33
N LEU A 167 8.03 -7.66 -16.87
CA LEU A 167 7.93 -7.17 -18.23
C LEU A 167 8.81 -5.93 -18.42
N TYR A 168 8.73 -4.95 -17.53
CA TYR A 168 9.52 -3.72 -17.60
C TYR A 168 11.02 -3.96 -17.36
N LEU A 169 11.38 -4.72 -16.30
CA LEU A 169 12.76 -4.85 -15.87
C LEU A 169 13.58 -5.88 -16.67
N ILE A 170 12.93 -6.89 -17.24
CA ILE A 170 13.60 -8.02 -17.87
C ILE A 170 13.22 -8.19 -19.33
N VAL A 171 11.91 -8.34 -19.61
CA VAL A 171 11.44 -8.77 -20.94
C VAL A 171 11.66 -7.69 -22.00
N LEU A 172 11.22 -6.46 -21.73
CA LEU A 172 11.35 -5.37 -22.72
C LEU A 172 12.80 -5.02 -23.03
N PRO A 173 13.72 -4.87 -22.04
CA PRO A 173 15.14 -4.64 -22.33
C PRO A 173 15.80 -5.81 -23.06
N ALA A 174 15.48 -7.06 -22.69
CA ALA A 174 16.04 -8.25 -23.37
C ALA A 174 15.63 -8.35 -24.83
N LEU A 175 14.40 -7.96 -25.15
CA LEU A 175 13.88 -7.94 -26.54
C LEU A 175 14.19 -6.63 -27.27
N LYS A 176 14.87 -5.66 -26.62
CA LYS A 176 15.12 -4.32 -27.15
C LYS A 176 13.85 -3.62 -27.66
N LEU A 177 12.73 -3.89 -27.00
CA LEU A 177 11.44 -3.27 -27.30
C LEU A 177 11.28 -2.01 -26.45
N ASN A 178 10.95 -0.89 -27.07
CA ASN A 178 10.65 0.37 -26.39
C ASN A 178 9.25 0.85 -26.72
N PRO A 179 8.19 0.14 -26.25
CA PRO A 179 6.82 0.58 -26.45
C PRO A 179 6.60 1.90 -25.69
N PHE A 180 5.95 2.85 -26.35
CA PHE A 180 5.59 4.15 -25.76
C PHE A 180 6.77 5.02 -25.30
N GLY A 181 8.00 4.73 -25.71
CA GLY A 181 9.17 5.51 -25.29
C GLY A 181 9.53 5.38 -23.79
N LEU A 182 9.33 4.19 -23.22
CA LEU A 182 9.58 3.90 -21.80
C LEU A 182 11.06 3.94 -21.41
N TYR A 183 11.96 3.81 -22.40
CA TYR A 183 13.40 3.81 -22.21
C TYR A 183 14.03 4.91 -23.06
N ASP A 184 15.16 5.41 -22.61
CA ASP A 184 16.02 6.26 -23.43
C ASP A 184 16.77 5.45 -24.51
N ALA A 185 17.61 6.14 -25.29
CA ALA A 185 18.42 5.51 -26.36
C ALA A 185 19.38 4.44 -25.83
N GLN A 186 19.70 4.45 -24.55
CA GLN A 186 20.62 3.51 -23.89
C GLN A 186 19.89 2.40 -23.12
N PHE A 187 18.57 2.34 -23.19
CA PHE A 187 17.72 1.43 -22.42
C PHE A 187 17.96 1.50 -20.92
N THR A 188 18.22 2.70 -20.39
CA THR A 188 18.35 2.91 -18.94
C THR A 188 17.00 2.71 -18.24
N LEU A 189 17.06 2.05 -17.09
CA LEU A 189 15.87 1.78 -16.28
C LEU A 189 15.56 2.98 -15.38
N ASP A 190 14.35 3.52 -15.49
CA ASP A 190 13.85 4.54 -14.59
C ASP A 190 13.11 3.88 -13.40
N VAL A 191 13.55 4.21 -12.20
CA VAL A 191 12.89 3.76 -10.95
C VAL A 191 11.45 4.24 -10.84
N GLY A 192 11.14 5.39 -11.43
CA GLY A 192 9.79 5.96 -11.45
C GLY A 192 8.75 5.00 -12.03
N MET A 193 9.14 4.17 -13.00
CA MET A 193 8.22 3.20 -13.61
C MET A 193 7.70 2.16 -12.62
N VAL A 194 8.46 1.80 -11.58
CA VAL A 194 7.97 0.92 -10.50
C VAL A 194 6.79 1.57 -9.77
N PHE A 195 6.82 2.88 -9.58
CA PHE A 195 5.75 3.63 -8.92
C PHE A 195 4.51 3.74 -9.82
N TYR A 196 4.68 3.99 -11.12
CA TYR A 196 3.58 3.98 -12.10
C TYR A 196 2.92 2.60 -12.21
N ILE A 197 3.71 1.52 -12.24
CA ILE A 197 3.21 0.15 -12.21
C ILE A 197 2.34 -0.09 -10.97
N ASN A 198 2.82 0.36 -9.79
CA ASN A 198 2.06 0.22 -8.55
C ASN A 198 0.73 0.99 -8.60
N LEU A 199 0.72 2.21 -9.15
CA LEU A 199 -0.50 3.00 -9.34
C LEU A 199 -1.49 2.28 -10.27
N ILE A 200 -1.03 1.71 -11.39
CA ILE A 200 -1.87 0.96 -12.32
C ILE A 200 -2.50 -0.24 -11.60
N CYS A 201 -1.70 -1.03 -10.88
CA CYS A 201 -2.19 -2.19 -10.14
C CYS A 201 -3.26 -1.82 -9.11
N THR A 202 -3.00 -0.78 -8.33
CA THR A 202 -3.92 -0.27 -7.32
C THR A 202 -5.21 0.27 -7.93
N ALA A 203 -5.14 0.98 -9.07
CA ALA A 203 -6.31 1.50 -9.79
C ALA A 203 -7.16 0.36 -10.38
N VAL A 204 -6.54 -0.66 -10.98
CA VAL A 204 -7.25 -1.84 -11.49
C VAL A 204 -8.03 -2.52 -10.38
N VAL A 205 -7.41 -2.73 -9.22
CA VAL A 205 -8.10 -3.35 -8.07
C VAL A 205 -9.24 -2.47 -7.57
N LEU A 206 -9.07 -1.15 -7.53
CA LEU A 206 -10.14 -0.22 -7.17
C LEU A 206 -11.35 -0.35 -8.11
N LEU A 207 -11.12 -0.44 -9.42
CA LEU A 207 -12.18 -0.64 -10.42
C LEU A 207 -12.94 -1.96 -10.20
N CYS A 208 -12.26 -3.02 -9.75
CA CYS A 208 -12.89 -4.30 -9.43
C CYS A 208 -13.85 -4.23 -8.22
N PHE A 209 -13.77 -3.15 -7.40
CA PHE A 209 -14.70 -2.88 -6.31
C PHE A 209 -15.98 -2.16 -6.74
N TRP A 210 -16.24 -1.95 -8.02
CA TRP A 210 -17.40 -1.23 -8.53
C TRP A 210 -18.72 -1.62 -7.86
N ARG A 211 -18.95 -2.93 -7.67
CA ARG A 211 -20.16 -3.44 -7.02
C ARG A 211 -20.27 -3.07 -5.54
N GLU A 212 -19.16 -3.05 -4.83
CA GLU A 212 -19.09 -2.67 -3.42
C GLU A 212 -19.20 -1.16 -3.24
N LEU A 213 -18.88 -0.38 -4.25
CA LEU A 213 -18.97 1.08 -4.24
C LEU A 213 -20.33 1.61 -4.70
N THR A 214 -21.07 0.85 -5.51
CA THR A 214 -22.37 1.29 -6.08
C THR A 214 -23.58 0.54 -5.50
N GLY A 215 -23.38 -0.63 -4.91
CA GLY A 215 -24.45 -1.55 -4.48
C GLY A 215 -25.12 -1.22 -3.14
N PHE A 216 -25.01 0.01 -2.62
CA PHE A 216 -25.61 0.42 -1.34
C PHE A 216 -26.06 1.88 -1.37
N ARG A 217 -26.91 2.26 -0.39
CA ARG A 217 -27.35 3.65 -0.22
C ARG A 217 -26.30 4.43 0.54
N TRP A 218 -25.79 5.48 -0.06
CA TRP A 218 -24.87 6.42 0.57
C TRP A 218 -25.58 7.19 1.69
N ARG A 219 -25.24 6.89 2.93
CA ARG A 219 -25.72 7.58 4.11
C ARG A 219 -24.56 7.90 5.02
N PHE A 220 -24.48 9.15 5.48
CA PHE A 220 -23.48 9.57 6.45
C PHE A 220 -24.17 9.92 7.76
N ASP A 221 -23.82 9.23 8.83
CA ASP A 221 -24.32 9.50 10.17
C ASP A 221 -23.22 10.17 11.00
N VAL A 222 -23.43 11.46 11.28
CA VAL A 222 -22.46 12.28 12.02
C VAL A 222 -22.29 11.82 13.47
N GLN A 223 -23.38 11.36 14.12
CA GLN A 223 -23.30 10.90 15.52
C GLN A 223 -22.53 9.58 15.61
N LEU A 224 -22.82 8.66 14.69
CA LEU A 224 -22.07 7.41 14.55
C LEU A 224 -20.62 7.70 14.23
N TRP A 225 -20.34 8.57 13.27
CA TRP A 225 -18.98 8.96 12.88
C TRP A 225 -18.16 9.51 14.06
N ARG A 226 -18.72 10.41 14.87
CA ARG A 226 -18.04 10.95 16.06
C ARG A 226 -17.71 9.87 17.09
N ARG A 227 -18.61 8.91 17.31
CA ARG A 227 -18.36 7.77 18.21
C ARG A 227 -17.25 6.86 17.65
N MET A 228 -17.29 6.60 16.35
CA MET A 228 -16.27 5.81 15.65
C MET A 228 -14.91 6.49 15.67
N LEU A 229 -14.86 7.79 15.39
CA LEU A 229 -13.62 8.56 15.40
C LEU A 229 -12.96 8.57 16.79
N ARG A 230 -13.76 8.76 17.87
CA ARG A 230 -13.22 8.70 19.25
C ARG A 230 -12.59 7.34 19.56
N TYR A 231 -13.14 6.26 19.01
CA TYR A 231 -12.55 4.93 19.16
C TYR A 231 -11.32 4.73 18.26
N ALA A 232 -11.32 5.31 17.08
CA ALA A 232 -10.25 5.19 16.09
C ALA A 232 -8.96 5.93 16.51
N MET A 233 -9.08 7.09 17.20
CA MET A 233 -7.92 7.93 17.56
C MET A 233 -6.85 7.21 18.39
N PRO A 234 -7.16 6.45 19.45
CA PRO A 234 -6.14 5.65 20.15
C PRO A 234 -5.50 4.59 19.24
N LEU A 235 -6.27 3.99 18.33
CA LEU A 235 -5.74 3.01 17.37
C LEU A 235 -4.77 3.66 16.36
N LEU A 236 -5.05 4.90 15.95
CA LEU A 236 -4.14 5.67 15.10
C LEU A 236 -2.79 5.87 15.79
N VAL A 237 -2.79 6.29 17.06
CA VAL A 237 -1.53 6.50 17.83
C VAL A 237 -0.73 5.20 17.92
N LEU A 238 -1.38 4.09 18.24
CA LEU A 238 -0.74 2.77 18.27
C LEU A 238 -0.21 2.36 16.90
N GLY A 239 -0.98 2.62 15.84
CA GLY A 239 -0.59 2.33 14.47
C GLY A 239 0.64 3.14 14.04
N ILE A 240 0.66 4.46 14.34
CA ILE A 240 1.80 5.34 14.05
C ILE A 240 3.05 4.85 14.81
N ALA A 241 2.94 4.56 16.11
CA ALA A 241 4.06 4.05 16.88
C ALA A 241 4.61 2.73 16.30
N GLY A 242 3.72 1.82 15.87
CA GLY A 242 4.10 0.55 15.26
C GLY A 242 4.79 0.71 13.91
N ILE A 243 4.30 1.59 13.04
CA ILE A 243 4.90 1.78 11.71
C ILE A 243 6.20 2.60 11.78
N LEU A 244 6.31 3.58 12.68
CA LEU A 244 7.54 4.32 12.89
C LEU A 244 8.68 3.40 13.31
N ASN A 245 8.44 2.43 14.17
CA ASN A 245 9.44 1.43 14.55
C ASN A 245 9.98 0.60 13.36
N GLN A 246 9.25 0.55 12.24
CA GLN A 246 9.64 -0.23 11.04
C GLN A 246 10.21 0.64 9.92
N THR A 247 9.92 1.95 9.90
CA THR A 247 10.18 2.81 8.74
C THR A 247 10.98 4.06 9.05
N LEU A 248 11.07 4.46 10.33
CA LEU A 248 11.71 5.71 10.74
C LEU A 248 13.18 5.76 10.32
N ASP A 249 13.89 4.65 10.45
CA ASP A 249 15.26 4.47 10.01
C ASP A 249 15.46 4.81 8.53
N LYS A 250 14.56 4.35 7.67
CA LYS A 250 14.60 4.57 6.21
C LYS A 250 14.18 5.99 5.81
N ILE A 251 13.34 6.62 6.63
CA ILE A 251 12.89 8.01 6.42
C ILE A 251 13.99 8.98 6.81
N ILE A 252 14.66 8.75 7.94
CA ILE A 252 15.67 9.66 8.49
C ILE A 252 17.04 9.47 7.83
N PHE A 253 17.35 8.27 7.34
CA PHE A 253 18.65 7.94 6.75
C PHE A 253 19.19 9.02 5.79
N PRO A 254 18.42 9.53 4.80
CA PRO A 254 18.90 10.55 3.87
C PRO A 254 19.30 11.87 4.53
N TYR A 255 18.82 12.15 5.74
CA TYR A 255 19.12 13.40 6.46
C TYR A 255 20.32 13.27 7.40
N LEU A 256 20.69 12.05 7.77
CA LEU A 256 21.78 11.77 8.70
C LEU A 256 23.06 11.32 8.00
N TYR A 257 22.94 10.82 6.79
CA TYR A 257 24.08 10.30 6.03
C TYR A 257 24.57 11.34 5.02
N ASP A 258 25.80 11.81 5.17
CA ASP A 258 26.41 12.87 4.34
C ASP A 258 27.31 12.30 3.21
N GLY A 259 27.30 10.99 2.97
CA GLY A 259 28.10 10.35 1.91
C GLY A 259 27.48 10.52 0.52
N ALA A 260 28.33 10.62 -0.50
CA ALA A 260 27.89 10.73 -1.91
C ALA A 260 27.13 9.49 -2.41
N ASP A 261 27.25 8.36 -1.72
CA ASP A 261 26.61 7.07 -2.02
C ASP A 261 25.35 6.80 -1.18
N GLU A 262 24.71 7.86 -0.62
CA GLU A 262 23.52 7.81 0.23
C GLU A 262 22.45 6.82 -0.30
N LYS A 263 22.06 6.96 -1.56
CA LYS A 263 21.02 6.14 -2.18
C LYS A 263 21.43 4.67 -2.29
N THR A 264 22.71 4.41 -2.55
CA THR A 264 23.24 3.05 -2.63
C THR A 264 23.25 2.38 -1.27
N GLN A 265 23.73 3.07 -0.22
CA GLN A 265 23.74 2.55 1.15
C GLN A 265 22.33 2.31 1.67
N LEU A 266 21.39 3.22 1.43
CA LEU A 266 20.00 3.04 1.77
C LEU A 266 19.36 1.86 1.02
N GLY A 267 19.76 1.64 -0.24
CA GLY A 267 19.32 0.49 -1.02
C GLY A 267 19.79 -0.84 -0.44
N ILE A 268 21.06 -0.94 -0.07
CA ILE A 268 21.65 -2.13 0.58
C ILE A 268 20.94 -2.39 1.92
N TYR A 269 20.80 -1.35 2.72
CA TYR A 269 20.10 -1.43 4.00
C TYR A 269 18.64 -1.88 3.83
N GLY A 270 17.92 -1.29 2.87
CA GLY A 270 16.54 -1.66 2.54
C GLY A 270 16.40 -3.11 2.08
N ALA A 271 17.33 -3.63 1.28
CA ALA A 271 17.36 -5.03 0.87
C ALA A 271 17.61 -5.97 2.06
N ALA A 272 18.59 -5.65 2.91
CA ALA A 272 18.90 -6.43 4.10
C ALA A 272 17.73 -6.48 5.09
N THR A 273 17.06 -5.36 5.34
CA THR A 273 15.90 -5.31 6.24
C THR A 273 14.72 -6.12 5.70
N LYS A 274 14.55 -6.25 4.38
CA LYS A 274 13.50 -7.12 3.82
C LYS A 274 13.77 -8.60 4.10
N ILE A 275 15.03 -9.04 4.06
CA ILE A 275 15.38 -10.42 4.47
C ILE A 275 15.01 -10.65 5.94
N ALA A 276 15.32 -9.70 6.83
CA ALA A 276 14.94 -9.78 8.23
C ALA A 276 13.41 -9.81 8.45
N MET A 277 12.63 -9.12 7.61
CA MET A 277 11.16 -9.16 7.68
C MET A 277 10.57 -10.54 7.38
N ILE A 278 11.24 -11.41 6.62
CA ILE A 278 10.79 -12.80 6.41
C ILE A 278 10.73 -13.54 7.75
N MET A 279 11.74 -13.34 8.60
CA MET A 279 11.75 -13.92 9.95
C MET A 279 10.59 -13.38 10.80
N ALA A 280 10.29 -12.09 10.70
CA ALA A 280 9.16 -11.49 11.40
C ALA A 280 7.81 -12.07 10.92
N MET A 281 7.64 -12.35 9.62
CA MET A 281 6.43 -12.99 9.10
C MET A 281 6.26 -14.43 9.62
N ILE A 282 7.33 -15.20 9.68
CA ILE A 282 7.30 -16.55 10.28
C ILE A 282 6.86 -16.45 11.73
N THR A 283 7.44 -15.54 12.49
CA THR A 283 7.09 -15.35 13.90
C THR A 283 5.61 -14.91 14.09
N GLN A 284 5.08 -14.09 13.19
CA GLN A 284 3.67 -13.69 13.22
C GLN A 284 2.70 -14.83 12.89
N ALA A 285 3.12 -15.83 12.11
CA ALA A 285 2.29 -17.00 11.81
C ALA A 285 2.10 -17.92 13.02
N PHE A 286 2.98 -17.82 14.03
CA PHE A 286 2.92 -18.60 15.28
C PHE A 286 2.30 -17.82 16.46
N ARG A 287 1.84 -16.59 16.24
CA ARG A 287 1.16 -15.76 17.24
C ARG A 287 -0.36 -15.77 17.02
#